data_2202d756950af51445ba757f171d46ee
#
_entry.id   2202d756950af51445ba757f171d46ee
#
_cell.length_a   1.000
_cell.length_b   1.000
_cell.length_c   1.000
_cell.angle_alpha   90.00
_cell.angle_beta   90.00
_cell.angle_gamma   90.00
#
_symmetry.space_group_name_H-M   'P 1'
#
loop_
_entity.id
_entity.type
_entity.pdbx_description
1 polymer ?
#
loop_
_entity_poly.entity_id
_entity_poly.type
_entity_poly.pdbx_seq_one_letter_code
_entity_poly.pdbx_strand_id
1 'polypeptide(L)'
;MNKKILSVLLCICIMLSFGACKKNDTVDDSQIYYGYDDLSEYIKLGDYKGLEVKLFDTTATDEEIDSAVQSWFSSQSFTEVVDKAAENGDIVNIDYVGKMDGEAFSGGTASDQEFVLGQASFIDGFQEGIVGMKAGETKDIDVTFPDPYENNPDYAGKPAVFTITLNAVKKTVEGELTDSFLGKYSSDYKTVEALREAQKEYIESNKQSAEANQNINNTLQAVLEKAEIKALPERELNKSKESIKQTVENYYQQYTSYGYFSGTEEEFIKAFFGAEDVESADAYYTAQAEEQTRMELVLAAIAKADGLTVSDEEYNELADSYADYSYESKEAFVEGVGGEGYLRWYLLYNKAMEHLMANTTFLDKDGNVTVYPSPTPAPTEEVTPDVTAASDAQ
;
A
#
# COMPACT_ATOMS: atom_id res chain seq x y z
N MET A 1 23.74 1.69 -12.03
CA MET A 1 22.90 0.54 -11.65
C MET A 1 21.49 0.90 -12.10
N ASN A 2 20.89 0.10 -12.99
CA ASN A 2 19.75 0.51 -13.79
C ASN A 2 18.48 0.69 -12.96
N LYS A 3 17.95 1.92 -12.92
CA LYS A 3 16.67 2.35 -12.30
C LYS A 3 15.41 1.75 -12.96
N LYS A 4 15.53 0.77 -13.85
CA LYS A 4 14.41 0.18 -14.61
C LYS A 4 13.62 -0.93 -13.91
N ILE A 5 14.02 -1.35 -12.70
CA ILE A 5 13.46 -2.55 -12.04
C ILE A 5 12.25 -2.24 -11.15
N LEU A 6 11.97 -0.96 -10.84
CA LEU A 6 10.92 -0.61 -9.88
C LEU A 6 9.49 -0.61 -10.46
N SER A 7 9.33 -0.65 -11.78
CA SER A 7 8.02 -0.52 -12.43
C SER A 7 7.26 -1.84 -12.62
N VAL A 8 7.90 -2.99 -12.43
CA VAL A 8 7.31 -4.32 -12.72
C VAL A 8 6.35 -4.82 -11.62
N LEU A 9 6.46 -4.29 -10.40
CA LEU A 9 5.61 -4.67 -9.25
C LEU A 9 4.13 -4.30 -9.44
N LEU A 10 3.81 -3.37 -10.34
CA LEU A 10 2.44 -2.90 -10.56
C LEU A 10 1.61 -3.88 -11.41
N CYS A 11 2.25 -4.66 -12.27
CA CYS A 11 1.54 -5.48 -13.26
C CYS A 11 0.77 -6.67 -12.66
N ILE A 12 1.18 -7.21 -11.52
CA ILE A 12 0.50 -8.36 -10.89
C ILE A 12 -0.70 -7.90 -10.04
N CYS A 13 -0.66 -6.69 -9.46
CA CYS A 13 -1.78 -6.13 -8.70
C CYS A 13 -2.91 -5.59 -9.58
N ILE A 14 -2.65 -5.28 -10.86
CA ILE A 14 -3.66 -4.73 -11.79
C ILE A 14 -4.73 -5.78 -12.14
N MET A 15 -4.40 -7.07 -12.09
CA MET A 15 -5.37 -8.13 -12.35
C MET A 15 -6.47 -8.27 -11.27
N LEU A 16 -6.31 -7.62 -10.10
CA LEU A 16 -7.30 -7.66 -9.01
C LEU A 16 -8.07 -6.35 -8.82
N SER A 17 -7.72 -5.27 -9.52
CA SER A 17 -8.49 -4.04 -9.49
C SER A 17 -9.68 -4.12 -10.46
N PHE A 18 -10.73 -4.79 -10.04
CA PHE A 18 -12.01 -4.89 -10.75
C PHE A 18 -12.72 -3.53 -10.78
N GLY A 19 -12.25 -2.64 -11.63
CA GLY A 19 -12.99 -1.44 -12.00
C GLY A 19 -13.76 -1.74 -13.28
N ALA A 20 -15.08 -1.54 -13.26
CA ALA A 20 -15.98 -1.79 -14.37
C ALA A 20 -15.42 -1.22 -15.69
N CYS A 21 -14.88 -2.09 -16.54
CA CYS A 21 -14.54 -1.74 -17.91
C CYS A 21 -15.81 -1.29 -18.62
N LYS A 22 -15.91 -0.03 -18.99
CA LYS A 22 -16.94 0.41 -19.92
C LYS A 22 -16.76 -0.34 -21.24
N LYS A 23 -17.80 -1.02 -21.65
CA LYS A 23 -17.87 -1.77 -22.90
C LYS A 23 -17.37 -0.91 -24.07
N ASN A 24 -16.24 -1.27 -24.63
CA ASN A 24 -15.75 -0.67 -25.87
C ASN A 24 -16.28 -1.53 -27.01
N ASP A 25 -17.25 -1.06 -27.76
CA ASP A 25 -18.10 -1.79 -28.74
C ASP A 25 -17.35 -2.40 -29.96
N THR A 26 -16.03 -2.46 -29.96
CA THR A 26 -15.22 -2.83 -31.13
C THR A 26 -14.39 -4.11 -31.00
N VAL A 27 -14.39 -4.78 -29.83
CA VAL A 27 -13.57 -5.99 -29.61
C VAL A 27 -14.47 -7.18 -29.29
N ASP A 28 -14.25 -8.28 -30.00
CA ASP A 28 -14.92 -9.57 -29.73
C ASP A 28 -14.29 -10.21 -28.48
N ASP A 29 -14.91 -9.97 -27.33
CA ASP A 29 -14.49 -10.49 -26.02
C ASP A 29 -14.72 -12.01 -25.86
N SER A 30 -15.30 -12.68 -26.86
CA SER A 30 -15.43 -14.15 -26.89
C SER A 30 -14.11 -14.85 -27.25
N GLN A 31 -13.18 -14.13 -27.88
CA GLN A 31 -11.88 -14.71 -28.24
C GLN A 31 -10.92 -14.72 -27.04
N ILE A 32 -10.33 -15.89 -26.80
CA ILE A 32 -9.29 -16.05 -25.77
C ILE A 32 -8.11 -15.14 -26.11
N TYR A 33 -7.61 -14.39 -25.13
CA TYR A 33 -6.39 -13.62 -25.26
C TYR A 33 -5.23 -14.54 -25.62
N TYR A 34 -4.37 -14.09 -26.53
CA TYR A 34 -3.27 -14.91 -27.08
C TYR A 34 -3.73 -16.24 -27.69
N GLY A 35 -5.02 -16.41 -28.00
CA GLY A 35 -5.59 -17.59 -28.63
C GLY A 35 -5.27 -17.74 -30.14
N TYR A 36 -4.10 -17.25 -30.56
CA TYR A 36 -3.64 -17.36 -31.95
C TYR A 36 -3.26 -18.79 -32.31
N ASP A 37 -3.61 -19.23 -33.53
CA ASP A 37 -3.20 -20.52 -34.02
C ASP A 37 -1.68 -20.65 -34.17
N ASP A 38 -1.00 -19.55 -34.50
CA ASP A 38 0.44 -19.49 -34.61
C ASP A 38 0.97 -18.18 -33.99
N LEU A 39 1.88 -18.28 -33.04
CA LEU A 39 2.55 -17.16 -32.39
C LEU A 39 3.93 -16.86 -33.03
N SER A 40 4.35 -17.59 -34.06
CA SER A 40 5.67 -17.45 -34.65
C SER A 40 5.93 -16.10 -35.32
N GLU A 41 4.88 -15.35 -35.67
CA GLU A 41 4.97 -13.98 -36.18
C GLU A 41 5.36 -12.99 -35.09
N TYR A 42 5.03 -13.28 -33.84
CA TYR A 42 5.22 -12.40 -32.69
C TYR A 42 6.46 -12.74 -31.87
N ILE A 43 6.73 -14.07 -31.69
CA ILE A 43 7.78 -14.53 -30.81
C ILE A 43 8.43 -15.82 -31.33
N LYS A 44 9.74 -15.92 -31.09
CA LYS A 44 10.47 -17.17 -31.12
C LYS A 44 11.05 -17.42 -29.72
N LEU A 45 10.54 -18.46 -29.05
CA LEU A 45 11.09 -18.88 -27.76
C LEU A 45 12.54 -19.35 -27.89
N GLY A 46 13.37 -18.95 -26.91
CA GLY A 46 14.65 -19.59 -26.65
C GLY A 46 14.52 -20.81 -25.74
N ASP A 47 15.64 -21.27 -25.22
CA ASP A 47 15.67 -22.35 -24.22
C ASP A 47 15.15 -21.85 -22.87
N TYR A 48 13.87 -22.11 -22.58
CA TYR A 48 13.21 -21.72 -21.34
C TYR A 48 13.14 -22.88 -20.32
N LYS A 49 13.43 -24.12 -20.74
CA LYS A 49 13.51 -25.28 -19.83
C LYS A 49 14.90 -25.37 -19.22
N GLY A 50 14.98 -25.63 -17.91
CA GLY A 50 16.23 -25.71 -17.20
C GLY A 50 16.95 -24.36 -17.04
N LEU A 51 16.17 -23.28 -16.95
CA LEU A 51 16.70 -21.98 -16.56
C LEU A 51 17.31 -22.06 -15.16
N GLU A 52 18.43 -21.37 -14.96
CA GLU A 52 18.98 -21.14 -13.63
C GLU A 52 18.67 -19.70 -13.23
N VAL A 53 17.87 -19.54 -12.17
CA VAL A 53 17.44 -18.22 -11.67
C VAL A 53 17.82 -18.09 -10.21
N LYS A 54 18.51 -17.00 -9.89
CA LYS A 54 18.86 -16.69 -8.51
C LYS A 54 17.64 -16.16 -7.78
N LEU A 55 17.33 -16.78 -6.62
CA LEU A 55 16.26 -16.33 -5.74
C LEU A 55 16.53 -14.90 -5.24
N PHE A 56 15.48 -14.17 -4.99
CA PHE A 56 15.55 -12.86 -4.36
C PHE A 56 16.13 -13.00 -2.95
N ASP A 57 17.16 -12.20 -2.64
CA ASP A 57 17.79 -12.22 -1.32
C ASP A 57 16.97 -11.39 -0.35
N THR A 58 16.38 -12.06 0.64
CA THR A 58 15.56 -11.44 1.69
C THR A 58 16.36 -10.98 2.89
N THR A 59 17.67 -11.23 2.93
CA THR A 59 18.51 -10.78 4.06
C THR A 59 18.66 -9.27 4.06
N ALA A 60 18.62 -8.66 5.25
CA ALA A 60 18.89 -7.25 5.42
C ALA A 60 20.40 -7.01 5.43
N THR A 61 20.88 -6.02 4.68
CA THR A 61 22.26 -5.58 4.73
C THR A 61 22.50 -4.64 5.90
N ASP A 62 23.74 -4.54 6.38
CA ASP A 62 24.09 -3.59 7.45
C ASP A 62 23.76 -2.15 7.07
N GLU A 63 23.94 -1.77 5.79
CA GLU A 63 23.63 -0.42 5.29
C GLU A 63 22.10 -0.14 5.35
N GLU A 64 21.27 -1.11 5.01
CA GLU A 64 19.80 -0.98 5.12
C GLU A 64 19.37 -0.84 6.58
N ILE A 65 19.96 -1.66 7.48
CA ILE A 65 19.68 -1.62 8.92
C ILE A 65 20.11 -0.26 9.50
N ASP A 66 21.33 0.20 9.18
CA ASP A 66 21.83 1.50 9.66
C ASP A 66 20.95 2.66 9.19
N SER A 67 20.54 2.64 7.93
CA SER A 67 19.64 3.66 7.37
C SER A 67 18.27 3.65 8.05
N ALA A 68 17.68 2.47 8.28
CA ALA A 68 16.39 2.33 8.95
C ALA A 68 16.46 2.78 10.43
N VAL A 69 17.53 2.43 11.12
CA VAL A 69 17.79 2.85 12.51
C VAL A 69 17.90 4.39 12.61
N GLN A 70 18.64 5.03 11.71
CA GLN A 70 18.75 6.49 11.67
C GLN A 70 17.43 7.17 11.34
N SER A 71 16.69 6.61 10.39
CA SER A 71 15.37 7.12 10.00
C SER A 71 14.37 6.99 11.15
N TRP A 72 14.34 5.84 11.82
CA TRP A 72 13.49 5.66 13.00
C TRP A 72 13.86 6.67 14.10
N PHE A 73 15.14 6.80 14.45
CA PHE A 73 15.58 7.71 15.50
C PHE A 73 15.23 9.17 15.18
N SER A 74 15.42 9.60 13.94
CA SER A 74 15.11 10.95 13.49
C SER A 74 13.60 11.25 13.44
N SER A 75 12.75 10.24 13.30
CA SER A 75 11.30 10.40 13.31
C SER A 75 10.69 10.47 14.70
N GLN A 76 11.46 10.13 15.75
CA GLN A 76 10.96 10.12 17.12
C GLN A 76 11.02 11.52 17.77
N SER A 77 10.02 11.79 18.58
CA SER A 77 10.01 12.96 19.48
C SER A 77 10.21 12.47 20.91
N PHE A 78 11.44 12.61 21.40
CA PHE A 78 11.74 12.23 22.77
C PHE A 78 11.42 13.37 23.72
N THR A 79 10.81 13.02 24.87
CA THR A 79 10.39 14.03 25.86
C THR A 79 10.84 13.65 27.26
N GLU A 80 10.97 14.66 28.14
CA GLU A 80 11.15 14.43 29.57
C GLU A 80 10.17 15.31 30.38
N VAL A 81 9.68 14.75 31.49
CA VAL A 81 8.84 15.46 32.43
C VAL A 81 9.73 16.49 33.19
N VAL A 82 9.24 17.70 33.29
CA VAL A 82 9.91 18.79 33.99
C VAL A 82 9.05 19.36 35.14
N ASP A 83 9.67 19.65 36.27
CA ASP A 83 8.97 20.25 37.42
C ASP A 83 9.04 21.79 37.30
N LYS A 84 8.15 22.33 36.47
CA LYS A 84 7.98 23.80 36.35
C LYS A 84 6.51 24.12 36.07
N ALA A 85 6.16 25.41 36.13
CA ALA A 85 4.86 25.86 35.60
C ALA A 85 4.85 25.77 34.07
N ALA A 86 3.69 25.43 33.49
CA ALA A 86 3.49 25.32 32.08
C ALA A 86 3.63 26.68 31.37
N GLU A 87 4.38 26.68 30.27
CA GLU A 87 4.61 27.86 29.42
C GLU A 87 4.29 27.51 27.95
N ASN A 88 4.01 28.54 27.15
CA ASN A 88 3.83 28.32 25.72
C ASN A 88 5.07 27.65 25.09
N GLY A 89 4.84 26.61 24.30
CA GLY A 89 5.88 25.77 23.69
C GLY A 89 6.21 24.50 24.47
N ASP A 90 5.74 24.36 25.71
CA ASP A 90 5.85 23.11 26.47
C ASP A 90 4.85 22.09 25.92
N ILE A 91 5.19 20.81 26.04
CA ILE A 91 4.25 19.71 25.84
C ILE A 91 3.52 19.50 27.18
N VAL A 92 2.20 19.61 27.16
CA VAL A 92 1.37 19.39 28.34
C VAL A 92 0.52 18.14 28.18
N ASN A 93 0.36 17.41 29.27
CA ASN A 93 -0.56 16.29 29.37
C ASN A 93 -1.68 16.67 30.35
N ILE A 94 -2.95 16.64 29.88
CA ILE A 94 -4.09 17.11 30.68
C ILE A 94 -5.25 16.12 30.63
N ASP A 95 -6.07 16.18 31.69
CA ASP A 95 -7.45 15.73 31.66
C ASP A 95 -8.38 16.94 31.69
N TYR A 96 -9.52 16.89 31.02
CA TYR A 96 -10.49 17.97 31.11
C TYR A 96 -11.94 17.48 31.03
N VAL A 97 -12.81 18.24 31.69
CA VAL A 97 -14.26 18.07 31.62
C VAL A 97 -14.90 19.42 31.37
N GLY A 98 -15.51 19.57 30.19
CA GLY A 98 -16.27 20.77 29.81
C GLY A 98 -17.72 20.67 30.19
N LYS A 99 -18.26 21.75 30.75
CA LYS A 99 -19.67 21.87 31.16
C LYS A 99 -20.28 23.15 30.60
N MET A 100 -21.51 23.05 30.11
CA MET A 100 -22.39 24.18 29.80
C MET A 100 -23.59 24.13 30.74
N ASP A 101 -23.93 25.26 31.35
CA ASP A 101 -25.00 25.35 32.36
C ASP A 101 -24.87 24.32 33.51
N GLY A 102 -23.63 23.89 33.82
CA GLY A 102 -23.31 22.93 34.85
C GLY A 102 -23.37 21.46 34.44
N GLU A 103 -23.82 21.15 33.25
CA GLU A 103 -23.88 19.79 32.68
C GLU A 103 -22.76 19.53 31.70
N ALA A 104 -22.14 18.33 31.74
CA ALA A 104 -21.14 17.92 30.78
C ALA A 104 -21.74 17.76 29.37
N PHE A 105 -21.04 18.21 28.33
CA PHE A 105 -21.53 18.15 26.98
C PHE A 105 -20.68 17.20 26.12
N SER A 106 -21.27 16.73 25.03
CA SER A 106 -20.62 15.81 24.10
C SER A 106 -19.36 16.44 23.46
N GLY A 107 -18.23 15.72 23.48
CA GLY A 107 -16.94 16.22 23.00
C GLY A 107 -16.21 17.15 23.97
N GLY A 108 -16.79 17.46 25.13
CA GLY A 108 -16.18 18.33 26.16
C GLY A 108 -15.29 17.60 27.17
N THR A 109 -15.14 16.26 27.08
CA THR A 109 -14.39 15.48 28.07
C THR A 109 -13.32 14.64 27.38
N ALA A 110 -12.09 14.70 27.90
CA ALA A 110 -11.01 13.81 27.51
C ALA A 110 -10.02 13.62 28.66
N SER A 111 -9.29 12.51 28.61
CA SER A 111 -8.22 12.19 29.54
C SER A 111 -6.96 11.88 28.77
N ASP A 112 -5.81 12.13 29.41
CA ASP A 112 -4.45 11.84 28.89
C ASP A 112 -4.17 12.52 27.55
N GLN A 113 -4.69 13.75 27.37
CA GLN A 113 -4.48 14.53 26.15
C GLN A 113 -3.13 15.24 26.19
N GLU A 114 -2.30 14.95 25.16
CA GLU A 114 -0.99 15.55 25.04
C GLU A 114 -0.91 16.48 23.81
N PHE A 115 -0.42 17.70 24.02
CA PHE A 115 -0.23 18.67 22.93
C PHE A 115 0.79 19.75 23.30
N VAL A 116 1.28 20.48 22.29
CA VAL A 116 2.17 21.62 22.50
C VAL A 116 1.35 22.86 22.86
N LEU A 117 1.54 23.40 24.07
CA LEU A 117 0.80 24.54 24.58
C LEU A 117 1.03 25.79 23.71
N GLY A 118 -0.03 26.40 23.28
CA GLY A 118 -0.04 27.57 22.37
C GLY A 118 0.04 27.24 20.89
N GLN A 119 0.09 25.94 20.49
CA GLN A 119 0.12 25.52 19.09
C GLN A 119 -1.06 24.62 18.68
N ALA A 120 -1.82 24.10 19.64
CA ALA A 120 -2.96 23.25 19.36
C ALA A 120 -4.22 24.06 19.00
N SER A 121 -5.11 23.44 18.24
CA SER A 121 -6.38 24.08 17.81
C SER A 121 -7.47 23.90 18.88
N PHE A 122 -7.41 24.69 19.96
CA PHE A 122 -8.47 24.81 20.97
C PHE A 122 -9.18 26.16 20.83
N ILE A 123 -10.35 26.29 21.45
CA ILE A 123 -11.07 27.57 21.52
C ILE A 123 -10.30 28.56 22.40
N ASP A 124 -10.46 29.85 22.11
CA ASP A 124 -9.78 30.93 22.81
C ASP A 124 -10.02 30.88 24.34
N GLY A 125 -8.98 31.10 25.11
CA GLY A 125 -9.00 31.04 26.57
C GLY A 125 -8.66 29.66 27.14
N PHE A 126 -8.82 28.59 26.38
CA PHE A 126 -8.57 27.23 26.90
C PHE A 126 -7.09 27.00 27.20
N GLN A 127 -6.20 27.24 26.20
CA GLN A 127 -4.77 27.07 26.39
C GLN A 127 -4.14 28.14 27.30
N GLU A 128 -4.61 29.37 27.19
CA GLU A 128 -4.18 30.48 28.04
C GLU A 128 -4.45 30.22 29.52
N GLY A 129 -5.55 29.50 29.80
CA GLY A 129 -5.89 29.11 31.16
C GLY A 129 -4.93 28.08 31.77
N ILE A 130 -4.26 27.27 30.94
CA ILE A 130 -3.27 26.27 31.37
C ILE A 130 -1.91 26.92 31.67
N VAL A 131 -1.56 28.01 31.00
CA VAL A 131 -0.30 28.72 31.22
C VAL A 131 -0.18 29.09 32.73
N GLY A 132 0.95 28.73 33.30
CA GLY A 132 1.25 28.97 34.73
C GLY A 132 0.82 27.86 35.68
N MET A 133 0.02 26.87 35.24
CA MET A 133 -0.34 25.70 36.04
C MET A 133 0.88 24.78 36.26
N LYS A 134 0.90 24.08 37.38
CA LYS A 134 1.87 23.04 37.70
C LYS A 134 1.23 21.65 37.62
N ALA A 135 2.06 20.64 37.37
CA ALA A 135 1.63 19.27 37.40
C ALA A 135 0.90 18.94 38.74
N GLY A 136 -0.25 18.26 38.62
CA GLY A 136 -1.16 17.93 39.71
C GLY A 136 -2.17 19.03 40.06
N GLU A 137 -2.12 20.22 39.48
CA GLU A 137 -3.08 21.28 39.69
C GLU A 137 -4.34 21.04 38.88
N THR A 138 -5.51 21.34 39.48
CA THR A 138 -6.82 21.36 38.80
C THR A 138 -7.37 22.76 38.84
N LYS A 139 -7.88 23.25 37.72
CA LYS A 139 -8.40 24.61 37.57
C LYS A 139 -9.63 24.65 36.67
N ASP A 140 -10.61 25.47 37.07
CA ASP A 140 -11.72 25.78 36.17
C ASP A 140 -11.34 26.97 35.29
N ILE A 141 -11.60 26.83 34.00
CA ILE A 141 -11.31 27.82 32.97
C ILE A 141 -12.62 28.16 32.26
N ASP A 142 -13.02 29.45 32.34
CA ASP A 142 -14.15 29.99 31.63
C ASP A 142 -13.76 30.30 30.19
N VAL A 143 -14.54 29.78 29.22
CA VAL A 143 -14.35 30.03 27.79
C VAL A 143 -15.69 30.33 27.13
N THR A 144 -15.64 30.92 25.95
CA THR A 144 -16.83 31.10 25.11
C THR A 144 -16.55 30.52 23.73
N PHE A 145 -17.43 29.65 23.24
CA PHE A 145 -17.32 29.11 21.90
C PHE A 145 -17.39 30.25 20.87
N PRO A 146 -16.57 30.22 19.80
CA PRO A 146 -16.65 31.22 18.75
C PRO A 146 -18.03 31.21 18.05
N ASP A 147 -18.39 32.31 17.43
CA ASP A 147 -19.59 32.42 16.60
C ASP A 147 -19.21 32.98 15.23
N PRO A 148 -19.27 32.17 14.14
CA PRO A 148 -19.79 30.79 14.09
C PRO A 148 -18.79 29.73 14.65
N TYR A 149 -19.31 28.61 15.12
CA TYR A 149 -18.54 27.42 15.49
C TYR A 149 -18.88 26.26 14.55
N GLU A 150 -18.04 26.04 13.56
CA GLU A 150 -18.31 25.11 12.44
C GLU A 150 -18.37 23.64 12.89
N ASN A 151 -17.57 23.26 13.91
CA ASN A 151 -17.54 21.88 14.41
C ASN A 151 -18.87 21.47 15.09
N ASN A 152 -19.56 22.42 15.72
CA ASN A 152 -20.89 22.21 16.25
C ASN A 152 -21.65 23.56 16.38
N PRO A 153 -22.51 23.89 15.41
CA PRO A 153 -23.24 25.15 15.41
C PRO A 153 -24.11 25.37 16.65
N ASP A 154 -24.55 24.32 17.34
CA ASP A 154 -25.33 24.41 18.55
C ASP A 154 -24.54 24.99 19.73
N TYR A 155 -23.23 25.00 19.69
CA TYR A 155 -22.36 25.55 20.73
C TYR A 155 -21.94 26.99 20.43
N ALA A 156 -22.18 27.50 19.21
CA ALA A 156 -21.75 28.84 18.79
C ALA A 156 -22.19 29.92 19.79
N GLY A 157 -21.23 30.73 20.21
CA GLY A 157 -21.44 31.85 21.15
C GLY A 157 -21.78 31.46 22.60
N LYS A 158 -21.86 30.16 22.93
CA LYS A 158 -22.23 29.72 24.31
C LYS A 158 -21.02 29.72 25.23
N PRO A 159 -21.18 30.13 26.49
CA PRO A 159 -20.18 30.02 27.54
C PRO A 159 -20.07 28.55 28.01
N ALA A 160 -18.86 28.13 28.35
CA ALA A 160 -18.56 26.84 28.94
C ALA A 160 -17.47 26.98 30.01
N VAL A 161 -17.47 26.06 30.96
CA VAL A 161 -16.46 25.93 32.00
C VAL A 161 -15.72 24.62 31.79
N PHE A 162 -14.41 24.66 31.60
CA PHE A 162 -13.57 23.46 31.55
C PHE A 162 -12.83 23.29 32.86
N THR A 163 -13.11 22.22 33.57
CA THR A 163 -12.30 21.76 34.69
C THR A 163 -11.11 21.00 34.13
N ILE A 164 -9.91 21.56 34.19
CA ILE A 164 -8.68 21.00 33.62
C ILE A 164 -7.75 20.55 34.75
N THR A 165 -7.27 19.32 34.67
CA THR A 165 -6.17 18.82 35.52
C THR A 165 -4.92 18.70 34.67
N LEU A 166 -3.83 19.38 35.08
CA LEU A 166 -2.54 19.27 34.43
C LEU A 166 -1.77 18.07 35.01
N ASN A 167 -1.64 17.00 34.24
CA ASN A 167 -0.97 15.77 34.67
C ASN A 167 0.55 15.87 34.61
N ALA A 168 1.10 16.47 33.56
CA ALA A 168 2.52 16.65 33.38
C ALA A 168 2.87 17.87 32.50
N VAL A 169 4.01 18.45 32.74
CA VAL A 169 4.69 19.36 31.81
C VAL A 169 5.93 18.64 31.29
N LYS A 170 6.06 18.57 29.95
CA LYS A 170 7.17 17.90 29.29
C LYS A 170 7.89 18.90 28.36
N LYS A 171 9.16 18.63 28.09
CA LYS A 171 9.91 19.30 27.02
C LYS A 171 10.52 18.30 26.08
N THR A 172 10.72 18.69 24.84
CA THR A 172 11.46 17.89 23.85
C THR A 172 12.93 17.75 24.29
N VAL A 173 13.48 16.56 24.08
CA VAL A 173 14.88 16.24 24.37
C VAL A 173 15.56 15.82 23.07
N GLU A 174 16.66 16.47 22.76
CA GLU A 174 17.55 16.11 21.66
C GLU A 174 18.77 15.36 22.23
N GLY A 175 19.29 14.42 21.43
CA GLY A 175 20.46 13.66 21.80
C GLY A 175 21.00 12.78 20.69
N GLU A 176 22.08 12.07 20.98
CA GLU A 176 22.68 11.11 20.07
C GLU A 176 22.11 9.71 20.31
N LEU A 177 22.07 8.90 19.26
CA LEU A 177 21.64 7.52 19.33
C LEU A 177 22.63 6.67 20.13
N THR A 178 22.36 6.48 21.40
CA THR A 178 23.15 5.68 22.33
C THR A 178 22.23 4.86 23.25
N ASP A 179 22.74 3.76 23.80
CA ASP A 179 21.98 2.94 24.77
C ASP A 179 21.54 3.77 25.98
N SER A 180 22.39 4.69 26.43
CA SER A 180 22.07 5.58 27.57
C SER A 180 20.90 6.51 27.25
N PHE A 181 20.85 7.05 26.02
CA PHE A 181 19.78 7.93 25.57
C PHE A 181 18.48 7.14 25.39
N LEU A 182 18.52 6.02 24.64
CA LEU A 182 17.36 5.16 24.44
C LEU A 182 16.84 4.61 25.78
N GLY A 183 17.72 4.13 26.64
CA GLY A 183 17.35 3.58 27.95
C GLY A 183 16.58 4.59 28.83
N LYS A 184 16.89 5.88 28.69
CA LYS A 184 16.24 6.97 29.45
C LYS A 184 14.96 7.47 28.80
N TYR A 185 14.96 7.68 27.49
CA TYR A 185 13.92 8.46 26.82
C TYR A 185 13.02 7.65 25.87
N SER A 186 13.45 6.50 25.38
CA SER A 186 12.63 5.67 24.51
C SER A 186 11.71 4.75 25.32
N SER A 187 10.44 4.63 24.90
CA SER A 187 9.52 3.60 25.37
C SER A 187 9.78 2.24 24.71
N ASP A 188 10.13 2.25 23.43
CA ASP A 188 10.10 1.09 22.54
C ASP A 188 11.38 0.27 22.64
N TYR A 189 12.54 0.93 22.54
CA TYR A 189 13.83 0.27 22.55
C TYR A 189 14.74 0.86 23.63
N LYS A 190 15.42 0.00 24.39
CA LYS A 190 16.31 0.45 25.47
C LYS A 190 17.79 0.44 25.09
N THR A 191 18.13 -0.23 23.98
CA THR A 191 19.48 -0.32 23.43
C THR A 191 19.47 -0.15 21.94
N VAL A 192 20.59 0.30 21.39
CA VAL A 192 20.80 0.41 19.94
C VAL A 192 20.73 -0.96 19.28
N GLU A 193 21.23 -2.01 19.96
CA GLU A 193 21.19 -3.38 19.46
C GLU A 193 19.74 -3.88 19.31
N ALA A 194 18.87 -3.66 20.31
CA ALA A 194 17.47 -4.04 20.23
C ALA A 194 16.73 -3.31 19.09
N LEU A 195 17.04 -2.03 18.88
CA LEU A 195 16.50 -1.26 17.75
C LEU A 195 17.00 -1.84 16.41
N ARG A 196 18.29 -2.15 16.29
CA ARG A 196 18.87 -2.75 15.08
C ARG A 196 18.21 -4.08 14.73
N GLU A 197 18.03 -4.96 15.71
CA GLU A 197 17.37 -6.26 15.47
C GLU A 197 15.92 -6.08 15.02
N ALA A 198 15.18 -5.18 15.64
CA ALA A 198 13.81 -4.89 15.22
C ALA A 198 13.74 -4.31 13.80
N GLN A 199 14.65 -3.41 13.42
CA GLN A 199 14.70 -2.90 12.05
C GLN A 199 15.11 -3.97 11.05
N LYS A 200 16.04 -4.85 11.42
CA LYS A 200 16.42 -6.00 10.60
C LYS A 200 15.22 -6.92 10.34
N GLU A 201 14.51 -7.35 11.39
CA GLU A 201 13.32 -8.19 11.27
C GLU A 201 12.25 -7.53 10.38
N TYR A 202 12.04 -6.22 10.53
CA TYR A 202 11.10 -5.47 9.71
C TYR A 202 11.48 -5.45 8.23
N ILE A 203 12.77 -5.20 7.91
CA ILE A 203 13.29 -5.19 6.54
C ILE A 203 13.16 -6.59 5.92
N GLU A 204 13.59 -7.63 6.64
CA GLU A 204 13.55 -9.02 6.17
C GLU A 204 12.11 -9.50 5.94
N SER A 205 11.17 -9.16 6.83
CA SER A 205 9.74 -9.45 6.66
C SER A 205 9.15 -8.77 5.43
N ASN A 206 9.49 -7.49 5.18
CA ASN A 206 9.06 -6.79 3.98
C ASN A 206 9.64 -7.41 2.70
N LYS A 207 10.92 -7.78 2.72
CA LYS A 207 11.57 -8.48 1.60
C LYS A 207 10.95 -9.85 1.32
N GLN A 208 10.61 -10.61 2.37
CA GLN A 208 9.90 -11.89 2.25
C GLN A 208 8.52 -11.73 1.63
N SER A 209 7.79 -10.68 2.01
CA SER A 209 6.50 -10.36 1.40
C SER A 209 6.59 -10.05 -0.10
N ALA A 210 7.72 -9.50 -0.55
CA ALA A 210 7.97 -9.20 -1.95
C ALA A 210 8.63 -10.38 -2.72
N GLU A 211 9.16 -11.38 -2.01
CA GLU A 211 10.01 -12.45 -2.58
C GLU A 211 9.34 -13.20 -3.73
N ALA A 212 8.10 -13.63 -3.54
CA ALA A 212 7.39 -14.42 -4.55
C ALA A 212 7.28 -13.66 -5.87
N ASN A 213 6.89 -12.39 -5.81
CA ASN A 213 6.75 -11.54 -7.00
C ASN A 213 8.11 -11.27 -7.67
N GLN A 214 9.15 -11.03 -6.87
CA GLN A 214 10.50 -10.82 -7.42
C GLN A 214 11.04 -12.08 -8.11
N ASN A 215 10.83 -13.25 -7.52
CA ASN A 215 11.28 -14.51 -8.11
C ASN A 215 10.53 -14.83 -9.41
N ILE A 216 9.22 -14.57 -9.48
CA ILE A 216 8.42 -14.65 -10.71
C ILE A 216 8.99 -13.70 -11.77
N ASN A 217 9.20 -12.44 -11.41
CA ASN A 217 9.74 -11.44 -12.34
C ASN A 217 11.14 -11.82 -12.84
N ASN A 218 12.04 -12.25 -11.97
CA ASN A 218 13.38 -12.70 -12.35
C ASN A 218 13.31 -13.89 -13.32
N THR A 219 12.39 -14.82 -13.10
CA THR A 219 12.20 -15.97 -13.98
C THR A 219 11.66 -15.54 -15.35
N LEU A 220 10.68 -14.65 -15.39
CA LEU A 220 10.16 -14.09 -16.66
C LEU A 220 11.23 -13.32 -17.43
N GLN A 221 12.02 -12.49 -16.75
CA GLN A 221 13.11 -11.77 -17.39
C GLN A 221 14.16 -12.73 -17.97
N ALA A 222 14.51 -13.80 -17.26
CA ALA A 222 15.44 -14.80 -17.78
C ALA A 222 14.93 -15.52 -19.04
N VAL A 223 13.60 -15.70 -19.18
CA VAL A 223 13.00 -16.20 -20.43
C VAL A 223 13.04 -15.14 -21.52
N LEU A 224 12.66 -13.88 -21.20
CA LEU A 224 12.65 -12.77 -22.14
C LEU A 224 14.03 -12.50 -22.75
N GLU A 225 15.10 -12.61 -21.96
CA GLU A 225 16.48 -12.46 -22.45
C GLU A 225 16.86 -13.49 -23.51
N LYS A 226 16.24 -14.67 -23.49
CA LYS A 226 16.49 -15.75 -24.44
C LYS A 226 15.50 -15.78 -25.61
N ALA A 227 14.37 -15.10 -25.47
CA ALA A 227 13.32 -15.02 -26.49
C ALA A 227 13.63 -13.90 -27.51
N GLU A 228 13.26 -14.12 -28.76
CA GLU A 228 13.27 -13.11 -29.82
C GLU A 228 11.83 -12.61 -30.03
N ILE A 229 11.51 -11.43 -29.47
CA ILE A 229 10.24 -10.75 -29.71
C ILE A 229 10.32 -10.03 -31.06
N LYS A 230 9.52 -10.43 -32.02
CA LYS A 230 9.48 -9.89 -33.38
C LYS A 230 8.49 -8.75 -33.53
N ALA A 231 7.33 -8.88 -32.87
CA ALA A 231 6.26 -7.89 -32.82
C ALA A 231 5.41 -8.14 -31.57
N LEU A 232 4.65 -7.14 -31.16
CA LEU A 232 3.64 -7.29 -30.12
C LEU A 232 2.26 -7.41 -30.77
N PRO A 233 1.39 -8.32 -30.29
CA PRO A 233 0.01 -8.41 -30.77
C PRO A 233 -0.75 -7.13 -30.46
N GLU A 234 -1.24 -6.45 -31.48
CA GLU A 234 -1.82 -5.10 -31.35
C GLU A 234 -3.09 -5.10 -30.48
N ARG A 235 -3.91 -6.13 -30.58
CA ARG A 235 -5.13 -6.29 -29.77
C ARG A 235 -4.80 -6.32 -28.28
N GLU A 236 -3.86 -7.17 -27.87
CA GLU A 236 -3.44 -7.36 -26.49
C GLU A 236 -2.72 -6.11 -25.96
N LEU A 237 -1.84 -5.52 -26.77
CA LEU A 237 -1.14 -4.28 -26.43
C LEU A 237 -2.12 -3.12 -26.14
N ASN A 238 -3.13 -2.94 -27.01
CA ASN A 238 -4.11 -1.88 -26.82
C ASN A 238 -4.99 -2.12 -25.59
N LYS A 239 -5.38 -3.37 -25.32
CA LYS A 239 -6.14 -3.71 -24.11
C LYS A 239 -5.31 -3.51 -22.84
N SER A 240 -4.05 -3.92 -22.82
CA SER A 240 -3.14 -3.67 -21.70
C SER A 240 -2.99 -2.17 -21.45
N LYS A 241 -2.80 -1.37 -22.51
CA LYS A 241 -2.68 0.08 -22.40
C LYS A 241 -3.94 0.72 -21.81
N GLU A 242 -5.12 0.31 -22.26
CA GLU A 242 -6.39 0.85 -21.75
C GLU A 242 -6.63 0.45 -20.29
N SER A 243 -6.32 -0.79 -19.91
CA SER A 243 -6.43 -1.27 -18.54
C SER A 243 -5.50 -0.50 -17.58
N ILE A 244 -4.25 -0.31 -17.97
CA ILE A 244 -3.26 0.45 -17.18
C ILE A 244 -3.72 1.89 -17.02
N LYS A 245 -4.15 2.53 -18.11
CA LYS A 245 -4.68 3.89 -18.10
C LYS A 245 -5.84 4.02 -17.14
N GLN A 246 -6.85 3.15 -17.24
CA GLN A 246 -8.01 3.18 -16.37
C GLN A 246 -7.64 3.01 -14.89
N THR A 247 -6.69 2.12 -14.59
CA THR A 247 -6.20 1.91 -13.23
C THR A 247 -5.55 3.18 -12.68
N VAL A 248 -4.64 3.80 -13.43
CA VAL A 248 -3.96 5.04 -13.01
C VAL A 248 -4.96 6.18 -12.86
N GLU A 249 -5.87 6.36 -13.82
CA GLU A 249 -6.92 7.38 -13.74
C GLU A 249 -7.81 7.22 -12.50
N ASN A 250 -8.19 5.97 -12.14
CA ASN A 250 -8.96 5.70 -10.94
C ASN A 250 -8.22 6.10 -9.66
N TYR A 251 -6.93 5.72 -9.54
CA TYR A 251 -6.10 6.15 -8.40
C TYR A 251 -5.94 7.66 -8.36
N TYR A 252 -5.63 8.28 -9.48
CA TYR A 252 -5.51 9.75 -9.58
C TYR A 252 -6.78 10.46 -9.13
N GLN A 253 -7.95 10.02 -9.60
CA GLN A 253 -9.24 10.58 -9.18
C GLN A 253 -9.52 10.36 -7.69
N GLN A 254 -9.20 9.19 -7.17
CA GLN A 254 -9.37 8.88 -5.75
C GLN A 254 -8.52 9.80 -4.87
N TYR A 255 -7.22 9.91 -5.16
CA TYR A 255 -6.30 10.73 -4.38
C TYR A 255 -6.63 12.23 -4.46
N THR A 256 -7.05 12.70 -5.62
CA THR A 256 -7.48 14.10 -5.79
C THR A 256 -8.79 14.40 -5.09
N SER A 257 -9.77 13.48 -5.14
CA SER A 257 -11.07 13.66 -4.49
C SER A 257 -10.98 13.72 -2.96
N TYR A 258 -10.03 12.97 -2.37
CA TYR A 258 -9.77 13.01 -0.92
C TYR A 258 -8.82 14.14 -0.50
N GLY A 259 -8.30 14.92 -1.46
CA GLY A 259 -7.36 16.01 -1.17
C GLY A 259 -5.95 15.55 -0.81
N TYR A 260 -5.61 14.28 -1.04
CA TYR A 260 -4.28 13.74 -0.80
C TYR A 260 -3.26 14.14 -1.86
N PHE A 261 -3.73 14.56 -3.04
CA PHE A 261 -2.90 15.02 -4.13
C PHE A 261 -3.57 16.19 -4.86
N SER A 262 -2.74 17.15 -5.28
CA SER A 262 -3.16 18.26 -6.14
C SER A 262 -2.08 18.49 -7.20
N GLY A 263 -2.38 18.20 -8.44
CA GLY A 263 -1.45 18.30 -9.57
C GLY A 263 -2.03 17.63 -10.80
N THR A 264 -1.25 17.57 -11.87
CA THR A 264 -1.63 16.86 -13.10
C THR A 264 -1.47 15.36 -12.94
N GLU A 265 -2.10 14.59 -13.83
CA GLU A 265 -1.96 13.13 -13.88
C GLU A 265 -0.50 12.71 -14.14
N GLU A 266 0.25 13.46 -14.95
CA GLU A 266 1.68 13.21 -15.18
C GLU A 266 2.51 13.40 -13.91
N GLU A 267 2.21 14.43 -13.12
CA GLU A 267 2.86 14.64 -11.82
C GLU A 267 2.49 13.53 -10.83
N PHE A 268 1.26 13.03 -10.88
CA PHE A 268 0.82 11.89 -10.09
C PHE A 268 1.60 10.63 -10.46
N ILE A 269 1.73 10.33 -11.77
CA ILE A 269 2.51 9.20 -12.28
C ILE A 269 3.97 9.29 -11.79
N LYS A 270 4.59 10.46 -11.87
CA LYS A 270 5.96 10.68 -11.39
C LYS A 270 6.10 10.43 -9.89
N ALA A 271 5.15 10.94 -9.09
CA ALA A 271 5.20 10.87 -7.64
C ALA A 271 4.92 9.47 -7.09
N PHE A 272 3.93 8.77 -7.64
CA PHE A 272 3.41 7.52 -7.07
C PHE A 272 3.85 6.25 -7.80
N PHE A 273 4.23 6.35 -9.08
CA PHE A 273 4.68 5.20 -9.88
C PHE A 273 6.17 5.23 -10.20
N GLY A 274 6.95 6.18 -9.62
CA GLY A 274 8.40 6.25 -9.75
C GLY A 274 8.90 6.51 -11.18
N ALA A 275 8.07 7.10 -12.03
CA ALA A 275 8.34 7.35 -13.45
C ALA A 275 8.86 8.78 -13.66
N GLU A 276 9.94 9.18 -12.96
CA GLU A 276 10.49 10.54 -12.96
C GLU A 276 10.80 11.08 -14.37
N ASP A 277 11.25 10.21 -15.28
CA ASP A 277 11.70 10.57 -16.64
C ASP A 277 10.59 10.44 -17.70
N VAL A 278 9.30 10.21 -17.30
CA VAL A 278 8.21 10.05 -18.27
C VAL A 278 7.86 11.37 -18.94
N GLU A 279 7.75 11.36 -20.28
CA GLU A 279 7.45 12.56 -21.08
C GLU A 279 5.97 12.95 -21.01
N SER A 280 5.08 11.95 -20.88
CA SER A 280 3.63 12.14 -20.77
C SER A 280 2.96 10.91 -20.16
N ALA A 281 1.73 11.06 -19.65
CA ALA A 281 0.93 9.93 -19.16
C ALA A 281 0.75 8.84 -20.23
N ASP A 282 0.49 9.23 -21.49
CA ASP A 282 0.34 8.29 -22.60
C ASP A 282 1.63 7.50 -22.91
N ALA A 283 2.79 8.14 -22.80
CA ALA A 283 4.09 7.49 -22.95
C ALA A 283 4.30 6.45 -21.83
N TYR A 284 3.92 6.78 -20.59
CA TYR A 284 3.93 5.83 -19.47
C TYR A 284 3.04 4.62 -19.73
N TYR A 285 1.77 4.85 -20.12
CA TYR A 285 0.84 3.76 -20.42
C TYR A 285 1.34 2.86 -21.53
N THR A 286 1.90 3.44 -22.59
CA THR A 286 2.47 2.67 -23.72
C THR A 286 3.64 1.80 -23.27
N ALA A 287 4.57 2.36 -22.52
CA ALA A 287 5.75 1.63 -22.04
C ALA A 287 5.38 0.48 -21.10
N GLN A 288 4.43 0.70 -20.18
CA GLN A 288 3.94 -0.34 -19.27
C GLN A 288 3.19 -1.44 -20.03
N ALA A 289 2.36 -1.07 -21.01
CA ALA A 289 1.62 -2.01 -21.83
C ALA A 289 2.55 -2.87 -22.71
N GLU A 290 3.59 -2.29 -23.27
CA GLU A 290 4.59 -3.04 -24.04
C GLU A 290 5.30 -4.09 -23.18
N GLU A 291 5.72 -3.72 -21.96
CA GLU A 291 6.40 -4.64 -21.04
C GLU A 291 5.46 -5.75 -20.59
N GLN A 292 4.24 -5.43 -20.19
CA GLN A 292 3.22 -6.43 -19.83
C GLN A 292 2.95 -7.38 -20.99
N THR A 293 2.72 -6.85 -22.20
CA THR A 293 2.43 -7.67 -23.38
C THR A 293 3.59 -8.59 -23.75
N ARG A 294 4.86 -8.16 -23.54
CA ARG A 294 6.02 -9.02 -23.73
C ARG A 294 6.01 -10.22 -22.78
N MET A 295 5.76 -9.99 -21.51
CA MET A 295 5.70 -11.07 -20.51
C MET A 295 4.54 -12.05 -20.79
N GLU A 296 3.37 -11.52 -21.09
CA GLU A 296 2.20 -12.32 -21.43
C GLU A 296 2.41 -13.15 -22.70
N LEU A 297 3.03 -12.57 -23.72
CA LEU A 297 3.35 -13.25 -24.99
C LEU A 297 4.31 -14.42 -24.79
N VAL A 298 5.31 -14.26 -23.91
CA VAL A 298 6.22 -15.36 -23.55
C VAL A 298 5.46 -16.51 -22.91
N LEU A 299 4.57 -16.21 -21.93
CA LEU A 299 3.77 -17.25 -21.26
C LEU A 299 2.78 -17.93 -22.21
N ALA A 300 2.16 -17.17 -23.10
CA ALA A 300 1.30 -17.73 -24.15
C ALA A 300 2.07 -18.69 -25.08
N ALA A 301 3.29 -18.31 -25.44
CA ALA A 301 4.14 -19.16 -26.28
C ALA A 301 4.59 -20.44 -25.56
N ILE A 302 4.91 -20.35 -24.25
CA ILE A 302 5.25 -21.52 -23.42
C ILE A 302 4.03 -22.44 -23.31
N ALA A 303 2.83 -21.88 -22.97
CA ALA A 303 1.60 -22.63 -22.87
C ALA A 303 1.34 -23.42 -24.16
N LYS A 304 1.51 -22.77 -25.30
CA LYS A 304 1.33 -23.41 -26.62
C LYS A 304 2.36 -24.48 -26.91
N ALA A 305 3.65 -24.20 -26.63
CA ALA A 305 4.74 -25.13 -26.87
C ALA A 305 4.63 -26.42 -26.04
N ASP A 306 4.10 -26.31 -24.82
CA ASP A 306 3.94 -27.43 -23.88
C ASP A 306 2.48 -27.97 -23.82
N GLY A 307 1.59 -27.46 -24.69
CA GLY A 307 0.23 -27.97 -24.83
C GLY A 307 -0.67 -27.74 -23.61
N LEU A 308 -0.42 -26.65 -22.86
CA LEU A 308 -1.26 -26.26 -21.73
C LEU A 308 -2.60 -25.71 -22.24
N THR A 309 -3.69 -26.13 -21.59
CA THR A 309 -5.05 -25.71 -21.92
C THR A 309 -5.87 -25.44 -20.66
N VAL A 310 -6.97 -24.74 -20.81
CA VAL A 310 -7.98 -24.50 -19.76
C VAL A 310 -9.25 -25.24 -20.15
N SER A 311 -9.71 -26.12 -19.28
CA SER A 311 -10.98 -26.83 -19.46
C SER A 311 -12.18 -25.95 -19.09
N ASP A 312 -13.38 -26.37 -19.58
CA ASP A 312 -14.63 -25.71 -19.18
C ASP A 312 -14.92 -25.87 -17.67
N GLU A 313 -14.46 -26.99 -17.07
CA GLU A 313 -14.60 -27.24 -15.64
C GLU A 313 -13.81 -26.21 -14.82
N GLU A 314 -12.52 -26.00 -15.13
CA GLU A 314 -11.67 -25.02 -14.46
C GLU A 314 -12.19 -23.58 -14.63
N TYR A 315 -12.65 -23.24 -15.83
CA TYR A 315 -13.29 -21.95 -16.09
C TYR A 315 -14.53 -21.74 -15.23
N ASN A 316 -15.43 -22.75 -15.20
CA ASN A 316 -16.68 -22.66 -14.44
C ASN A 316 -16.40 -22.61 -12.93
N GLU A 317 -15.49 -23.41 -12.42
CA GLU A 317 -15.09 -23.41 -11.01
C GLU A 317 -14.60 -22.03 -10.57
N LEU A 318 -13.72 -21.39 -11.34
CA LEU A 318 -13.25 -20.04 -11.04
C LEU A 318 -14.39 -19.03 -11.10
N ALA A 319 -15.18 -19.02 -12.17
CA ALA A 319 -16.26 -18.07 -12.37
C ALA A 319 -17.36 -18.20 -11.30
N ASP A 320 -17.66 -19.41 -10.85
CA ASP A 320 -18.65 -19.68 -9.80
C ASP A 320 -18.09 -19.27 -8.41
N SER A 321 -16.80 -19.49 -8.12
CA SER A 321 -16.20 -19.14 -6.85
C SER A 321 -16.18 -17.64 -6.55
N TYR A 322 -16.07 -16.81 -7.59
CA TYR A 322 -16.06 -15.35 -7.44
C TYR A 322 -17.44 -14.70 -7.52
N ALA A 323 -18.42 -15.36 -8.15
CA ALA A 323 -19.79 -14.83 -8.27
C ALA A 323 -20.46 -14.62 -6.90
N ASP A 324 -20.16 -15.45 -5.93
CA ASP A 324 -20.75 -15.42 -4.58
C ASP A 324 -20.24 -14.27 -3.70
N TYR A 325 -19.13 -13.61 -4.05
CA TYR A 325 -18.46 -12.65 -3.15
C TYR A 325 -18.84 -11.18 -3.36
N SER A 326 -19.13 -10.74 -4.58
CA SER A 326 -19.28 -9.29 -4.85
C SER A 326 -20.12 -8.93 -6.08
N TYR A 327 -20.69 -9.92 -6.78
CA TYR A 327 -21.43 -9.71 -8.01
C TYR A 327 -22.83 -10.30 -7.91
N GLU A 328 -23.79 -9.69 -8.63
CA GLU A 328 -25.18 -10.13 -8.65
C GLU A 328 -25.38 -11.49 -9.36
N SER A 329 -24.45 -11.88 -10.23
CA SER A 329 -24.44 -13.17 -10.94
C SER A 329 -23.05 -13.50 -11.49
N LYS A 330 -22.87 -14.77 -11.92
CA LYS A 330 -21.68 -15.23 -12.64
C LYS A 330 -21.44 -14.43 -13.92
N GLU A 331 -22.50 -14.14 -14.68
CA GLU A 331 -22.42 -13.38 -15.92
C GLU A 331 -21.95 -11.95 -15.64
N ALA A 332 -22.47 -11.31 -14.58
CA ALA A 332 -22.04 -9.97 -14.15
C ALA A 332 -20.56 -9.97 -13.72
N PHE A 333 -20.11 -11.02 -13.03
CA PHE A 333 -18.69 -11.17 -12.70
C PHE A 333 -17.84 -11.29 -13.97
N VAL A 334 -18.18 -12.24 -14.85
CA VAL A 334 -17.42 -12.49 -16.09
C VAL A 334 -17.35 -11.22 -16.96
N GLU A 335 -18.47 -10.51 -17.11
CA GLU A 335 -18.48 -9.23 -17.86
C GLU A 335 -17.64 -8.17 -17.16
N GLY A 336 -17.72 -8.08 -15.82
CA GLY A 336 -16.97 -7.12 -15.02
C GLY A 336 -15.44 -7.30 -15.07
N VAL A 337 -14.96 -8.54 -15.24
CA VAL A 337 -13.51 -8.82 -15.33
C VAL A 337 -12.97 -8.80 -16.77
N GLY A 338 -13.79 -8.47 -17.77
CA GLY A 338 -13.32 -8.36 -19.16
C GLY A 338 -13.71 -9.51 -20.08
N GLY A 339 -14.68 -10.34 -19.68
CA GLY A 339 -15.28 -11.41 -20.50
C GLY A 339 -14.64 -12.78 -20.34
N GLU A 340 -15.29 -13.80 -20.92
CA GLU A 340 -14.84 -15.20 -20.86
C GLU A 340 -13.42 -15.38 -21.42
N GLY A 341 -13.10 -14.71 -22.51
CA GLY A 341 -11.78 -14.80 -23.15
C GLY A 341 -10.65 -14.35 -22.25
N TYR A 342 -10.87 -13.29 -21.46
CA TYR A 342 -9.91 -12.81 -20.47
C TYR A 342 -9.77 -13.78 -19.29
N LEU A 343 -10.87 -14.27 -18.75
CA LEU A 343 -10.85 -15.18 -17.60
C LEU A 343 -10.17 -16.52 -17.94
N ARG A 344 -10.39 -17.05 -19.16
CA ARG A 344 -9.67 -18.23 -19.65
C ARG A 344 -8.18 -17.94 -19.84
N TRP A 345 -7.82 -16.76 -20.32
CA TRP A 345 -6.42 -16.33 -20.41
C TRP A 345 -5.79 -16.24 -19.02
N TYR A 346 -6.48 -15.67 -18.04
CA TYR A 346 -5.98 -15.58 -16.66
C TYR A 346 -5.63 -16.97 -16.08
N LEU A 347 -6.50 -17.96 -16.28
CA LEU A 347 -6.24 -19.35 -15.89
C LEU A 347 -5.04 -19.94 -16.64
N LEU A 348 -4.96 -19.71 -17.94
CA LEU A 348 -3.85 -20.21 -18.77
C LEU A 348 -2.52 -19.54 -18.38
N TYR A 349 -2.55 -18.26 -18.10
CA TYR A 349 -1.42 -17.49 -17.60
C TYR A 349 -0.84 -18.09 -16.31
N ASN A 350 -1.70 -18.36 -15.32
CA ASN A 350 -1.30 -18.96 -14.07
C ASN A 350 -0.71 -20.37 -14.27
N LYS A 351 -1.35 -21.21 -15.09
CA LYS A 351 -0.82 -22.53 -15.45
C LYS A 351 0.54 -22.45 -16.14
N ALA A 352 0.71 -21.51 -17.07
CA ALA A 352 1.98 -21.34 -17.77
C ALA A 352 3.08 -20.84 -16.82
N MET A 353 2.72 -19.96 -15.88
CA MET A 353 3.63 -19.48 -14.84
C MET A 353 4.06 -20.61 -13.90
N GLU A 354 3.12 -21.37 -13.37
CA GLU A 354 3.41 -22.52 -12.51
C GLU A 354 4.28 -23.55 -13.25
N HIS A 355 3.95 -23.82 -14.50
CA HIS A 355 4.73 -24.72 -15.34
C HIS A 355 6.17 -24.22 -15.55
N LEU A 356 6.35 -22.93 -15.84
CA LEU A 356 7.65 -22.30 -15.98
C LEU A 356 8.46 -22.39 -14.68
N MET A 357 7.86 -22.03 -13.55
CA MET A 357 8.51 -22.09 -12.22
C MET A 357 8.92 -23.52 -11.85
N ALA A 358 8.07 -24.51 -12.13
CA ALA A 358 8.35 -25.94 -11.88
C ALA A 358 9.51 -26.49 -12.74
N ASN A 359 9.79 -25.89 -13.88
CA ASN A 359 10.88 -26.26 -14.81
C ASN A 359 12.12 -25.38 -14.69
N THR A 360 12.16 -24.49 -13.69
CA THR A 360 13.29 -23.59 -13.41
C THR A 360 14.12 -24.14 -12.25
N THR A 361 15.43 -24.10 -12.39
CA THR A 361 16.38 -24.40 -11.30
C THR A 361 16.65 -23.12 -10.53
N PHE A 362 16.29 -23.10 -9.25
CA PHE A 362 16.54 -21.94 -8.39
C PHE A 362 17.85 -22.07 -7.64
N LEU A 363 18.57 -20.97 -7.55
CA LEU A 363 19.83 -20.87 -6.83
C LEU A 363 19.66 -19.93 -5.63
N ASP A 364 20.17 -20.32 -4.48
CA ASP A 364 20.25 -19.45 -3.30
C ASP A 364 21.27 -18.30 -3.51
N LYS A 365 21.43 -17.46 -2.49
CA LYS A 365 22.38 -16.34 -2.53
C LYS A 365 23.83 -16.78 -2.79
N ASP A 366 24.20 -17.99 -2.37
CA ASP A 366 25.53 -18.58 -2.48
C ASP A 366 25.73 -19.37 -3.77
N GLY A 367 24.66 -19.50 -4.59
CA GLY A 367 24.67 -20.21 -5.87
C GLY A 367 24.41 -21.72 -5.76
N ASN A 368 23.93 -22.21 -4.62
CA ASN A 368 23.53 -23.60 -4.48
C ASN A 368 22.10 -23.82 -4.98
N VAL A 369 21.86 -24.97 -5.58
CA VAL A 369 20.51 -25.36 -6.01
C VAL A 369 19.60 -25.46 -4.79
N THR A 370 18.48 -24.79 -4.85
CA THR A 370 17.47 -24.78 -3.79
C THR A 370 16.08 -25.02 -4.37
N VAL A 371 15.12 -25.34 -3.50
CA VAL A 371 13.72 -25.49 -3.89
C VAL A 371 13.05 -24.12 -3.83
N TYR A 372 12.35 -23.74 -4.89
CA TYR A 372 11.48 -22.57 -4.85
C TYR A 372 10.44 -22.75 -3.74
N PRO A 373 10.36 -21.86 -2.77
CA PRO A 373 9.29 -21.90 -1.79
C PRO A 373 7.98 -21.70 -2.53
N SER A 374 7.19 -22.78 -2.65
CA SER A 374 5.83 -22.66 -3.20
C SER A 374 5.12 -21.57 -2.39
N PRO A 375 4.51 -20.56 -3.00
CA PRO A 375 3.73 -19.59 -2.23
C PRO A 375 2.70 -20.40 -1.45
N THR A 376 2.84 -20.39 -0.12
CA THR A 376 1.77 -20.88 0.75
C THR A 376 0.55 -20.04 0.33
N PRO A 377 -0.57 -20.65 -0.08
CA PRO A 377 -1.77 -19.87 -0.36
C PRO A 377 -1.96 -18.98 0.86
N ALA A 378 -2.09 -17.67 0.62
CA ALA A 378 -2.34 -16.73 1.69
C ALA A 378 -3.46 -17.32 2.53
N PRO A 379 -3.33 -17.38 3.88
CA PRO A 379 -4.41 -17.82 4.71
C PRO A 379 -5.60 -16.98 4.22
N THR A 380 -6.67 -17.64 3.81
CA THR A 380 -7.96 -16.99 3.62
C THR A 380 -8.29 -16.44 5.00
N GLU A 381 -7.87 -15.21 5.27
CA GLU A 381 -8.45 -14.46 6.36
C GLU A 381 -9.94 -14.44 6.03
N GLU A 382 -10.70 -15.19 6.82
CA GLU A 382 -12.12 -14.94 6.96
C GLU A 382 -12.22 -13.47 7.37
N VAL A 383 -12.38 -12.60 6.38
CA VAL A 383 -12.81 -11.23 6.62
C VAL A 383 -14.25 -11.38 7.12
N THR A 384 -14.39 -11.66 8.40
CA THR A 384 -15.66 -11.44 9.08
C THR A 384 -15.87 -9.93 9.01
N PRO A 385 -16.89 -9.46 8.27
CA PRO A 385 -17.21 -8.04 8.32
C PRO A 385 -17.59 -7.73 9.76
N ASP A 386 -16.84 -6.85 10.38
CA ASP A 386 -17.21 -6.27 11.67
C ASP A 386 -18.48 -5.41 11.45
N VAL A 387 -19.64 -6.03 11.63
CA VAL A 387 -20.98 -5.43 11.46
C VAL A 387 -21.38 -4.62 12.69
N THR A 388 -20.46 -4.30 13.60
CA THR A 388 -20.78 -3.61 14.86
C THR A 388 -20.56 -2.10 14.86
N ALA A 389 -20.22 -1.48 13.72
CA ALA A 389 -19.98 -0.03 13.65
C ALA A 389 -21.07 0.77 12.90
N ALA A 390 -22.33 0.29 12.84
CA ALA A 390 -23.40 1.05 12.18
C ALA A 390 -24.77 0.89 12.86
N SER A 391 -24.84 1.05 14.17
CA SER A 391 -26.14 1.14 14.85
C SER A 391 -26.14 2.02 16.10
N ASP A 392 -25.54 3.23 16.04
CA ASP A 392 -25.85 4.27 17.01
C ASP A 392 -25.62 5.66 16.39
N ALA A 393 -26.47 5.98 15.40
CA ALA A 393 -26.66 7.36 14.92
C ALA A 393 -28.15 7.52 14.60
N GLN A 394 -28.97 7.68 15.62
CA GLN A 394 -30.24 8.38 15.55
C GLN A 394 -30.22 9.56 16.52
#